data_9af94664d93376c921bdeafdeea9fa5c
#
_entry.id   9af94664d93376c921bdeafdeea9fa5c
#
_cell.length_a   1.000
_cell.length_b   1.000
_cell.length_c   1.000
_cell.angle_alpha   90.00
_cell.angle_beta   90.00
_cell.angle_gamma   90.00
#
_symmetry.space_group_name_H-M   'P 1'
#
loop_
_entity.id
_entity.type
_entity.pdbx_description
1 polymer ?
#
loop_
_entity_poly.entity_id
_entity_poly.type
_entity_poly.pdbx_seq_one_letter_code
_entity_poly.pdbx_strand_id
1 'polypeptide(L)'
;TLDCQLEYITISAIGCQEFLLLSRQYFILGKIRPPRLEGPAPGQTGDMKWIWCFYLYSVLGFLLELVYARATGARKRDRKCHFFLPVCPVYGLGATAIALLPAAIAHRPLLLFPAAAVLATGAEYAAALFYEKVWHVSFWDYQTLPGNVQGRICLPFSLIWGVLGLGLRYFVQPLMDRFITWLPEVLLLPITLLFTTDFLFTGLVLRRRGSTEALRWYRR
;
A
#
# COMPACT_ATOMS: atom_id res chain seq x y z
N THR A 1 2.05 -26.10 -3.36
CA THR A 1 1.70 -25.13 -2.31
C THR A 1 2.94 -24.45 -1.73
N LEU A 2 3.97 -25.19 -1.29
CA LEU A 2 5.26 -24.63 -0.86
C LEU A 2 6.05 -24.04 -2.04
N ASP A 3 6.05 -24.70 -3.19
CA ASP A 3 6.74 -24.25 -4.40
C ASP A 3 6.24 -22.89 -4.90
N CYS A 4 4.94 -22.66 -4.87
CA CYS A 4 4.35 -21.37 -5.27
C CYS A 4 4.72 -20.21 -4.32
N GLN A 5 5.02 -20.50 -3.05
CA GLN A 5 5.44 -19.52 -2.07
C GLN A 5 6.95 -19.25 -2.10
N LEU A 6 7.76 -20.26 -2.43
CA LEU A 6 9.20 -20.11 -2.65
C LEU A 6 9.49 -19.31 -3.94
N GLU A 7 8.77 -19.57 -5.03
CA GLU A 7 8.81 -18.71 -6.22
C GLU A 7 8.40 -17.27 -5.91
N TYR A 8 7.44 -17.08 -5.01
CA TYR A 8 6.98 -15.79 -4.51
C TYR A 8 8.09 -14.98 -3.85
N ILE A 9 8.89 -15.64 -2.99
CA ILE A 9 10.04 -15.01 -2.30
C ILE A 9 11.16 -14.73 -3.29
N THR A 10 11.42 -15.66 -4.24
CA THR A 10 12.52 -15.54 -5.19
C THR A 10 12.31 -14.42 -6.20
N ILE A 11 11.10 -14.29 -6.78
CA ILE A 11 10.77 -13.22 -7.73
C ILE A 11 10.74 -11.86 -7.02
N SER A 12 10.24 -11.82 -5.76
CA SER A 12 10.24 -10.63 -4.93
C SER A 12 11.67 -10.19 -4.56
N ALA A 13 12.57 -11.15 -4.29
CA ALA A 13 13.97 -10.89 -4.01
C ALA A 13 14.74 -10.37 -5.24
N ILE A 14 14.46 -10.92 -6.43
CA ILE A 14 15.09 -10.46 -7.69
C ILE A 14 14.63 -9.03 -8.02
N GLY A 15 13.34 -8.72 -7.92
CA GLY A 15 12.84 -7.35 -8.11
C GLY A 15 13.40 -6.36 -7.09
N CYS A 16 13.60 -6.81 -5.85
CA CYS A 16 14.21 -6.02 -4.78
C CYS A 16 15.72 -5.77 -5.05
N GLN A 17 16.42 -6.77 -5.59
CA GLN A 17 17.85 -6.68 -5.90
C GLN A 17 18.10 -5.71 -7.07
N GLU A 18 17.32 -5.79 -8.15
CA GLU A 18 17.36 -4.86 -9.28
C GLU A 18 17.04 -3.43 -8.84
N PHE A 19 16.01 -3.25 -8.00
CA PHE A 19 15.66 -1.94 -7.45
C PHE A 19 16.75 -1.37 -6.54
N LEU A 20 17.39 -2.19 -5.70
CA LEU A 20 18.50 -1.79 -4.86
C LEU A 20 19.75 -1.42 -5.68
N LEU A 21 20.02 -2.13 -6.76
CA LEU A 21 21.12 -1.81 -7.68
C LEU A 21 20.89 -0.48 -8.40
N LEU A 22 19.67 -0.24 -8.90
CA LEU A 22 19.29 1.03 -9.51
C LEU A 22 19.33 2.18 -8.48
N SER A 23 18.81 1.98 -7.28
CA SER A 23 18.85 2.99 -6.22
C SER A 23 20.29 3.32 -5.80
N ARG A 24 21.18 2.31 -5.72
CA ARG A 24 22.60 2.49 -5.41
C ARG A 24 23.33 3.28 -6.51
N GLN A 25 23.02 3.02 -7.76
CA GLN A 25 23.62 3.72 -8.90
C GLN A 25 23.19 5.21 -8.94
N TYR A 26 21.93 5.51 -8.62
CA TYR A 26 21.42 6.89 -8.50
C TYR A 26 21.94 7.61 -7.24
N PHE A 27 22.10 6.89 -6.13
CA PHE A 27 22.60 7.44 -4.87
C PHE A 27 24.11 7.78 -4.95
N ILE A 28 24.94 6.92 -5.57
CA ILE A 28 26.39 7.14 -5.75
C ILE A 28 26.65 8.34 -6.68
N LEU A 29 25.75 8.62 -7.63
CA LEU A 29 25.91 9.75 -8.54
C LEU A 29 25.55 11.11 -7.93
N GLY A 30 25.16 11.19 -6.66
CA GLY A 30 24.87 12.43 -5.94
C GLY A 30 23.76 13.30 -6.57
N LYS A 31 23.00 12.74 -7.53
CA LYS A 31 22.01 13.47 -8.32
C LYS A 31 20.62 13.54 -7.69
N ILE A 32 20.36 12.75 -6.66
CA ILE A 32 19.08 12.82 -5.93
C ILE A 32 19.23 13.81 -4.78
N ARG A 33 19.02 15.08 -5.05
CA ARG A 33 18.62 15.99 -3.99
C ARG A 33 17.20 15.59 -3.57
N PRO A 34 16.95 15.35 -2.27
CA PRO A 34 15.58 15.13 -1.84
C PRO A 34 14.73 16.32 -2.31
N PRO A 35 13.55 16.07 -2.89
CA PRO A 35 12.70 17.16 -3.31
C PRO A 35 12.44 18.08 -2.13
N ARG A 36 12.62 19.38 -2.35
CA ARG A 36 12.24 20.38 -1.36
C ARG A 36 10.76 20.17 -1.12
N LEU A 37 10.39 19.93 0.14
CA LEU A 37 8.98 19.83 0.53
C LEU A 37 8.39 21.23 0.30
N GLU A 38 7.80 21.45 -0.86
CA GLU A 38 6.96 22.60 -1.10
C GLU A 38 5.75 22.44 -0.17
N GLY A 39 5.43 23.50 0.57
CA GLY A 39 4.23 23.51 1.42
C GLY A 39 2.97 23.28 0.59
N PRO A 40 1.83 23.02 1.22
CA PRO A 40 0.55 22.85 0.52
C PRO A 40 0.33 24.04 -0.43
N ALA A 41 -0.25 23.74 -1.60
CA ALA A 41 -0.60 24.78 -2.55
C ALA A 41 -1.50 25.83 -1.90
N PRO A 42 -1.43 27.11 -2.32
CA PRO A 42 -2.31 28.15 -1.82
C PRO A 42 -3.77 27.71 -1.98
N GLY A 43 -4.50 27.56 -0.85
CA GLY A 43 -5.90 27.14 -0.81
C GLY A 43 -6.16 25.72 -0.28
N GLN A 44 -5.19 24.82 -0.27
CA GLN A 44 -5.36 23.49 0.33
C GLN A 44 -4.91 23.49 1.80
N THR A 45 -5.80 23.14 2.72
CA THR A 45 -5.40 22.85 4.10
C THR A 45 -4.54 21.58 4.11
N GLY A 46 -3.51 21.54 4.98
CA GLY A 46 -2.61 20.40 5.07
C GLY A 46 -3.33 19.06 5.24
N ASP A 47 -4.47 19.07 5.92
CA ASP A 47 -5.28 17.87 6.19
C ASP A 47 -5.91 17.26 4.93
N MET A 48 -6.41 18.09 4.01
CA MET A 48 -7.02 17.63 2.74
C MET A 48 -6.02 16.91 1.84
N LYS A 49 -4.76 17.36 1.84
CA LYS A 49 -3.68 16.68 1.10
C LYS A 49 -3.54 15.21 1.53
N TRP A 50 -3.56 14.94 2.83
CA TRP A 50 -3.37 13.58 3.35
C TRP A 50 -4.54 12.66 3.06
N ILE A 51 -5.76 13.20 3.00
CA ILE A 51 -6.94 12.45 2.58
C ILE A 51 -6.82 12.06 1.09
N TRP A 52 -6.37 12.98 0.23
CA TRP A 52 -6.07 12.68 -1.16
C TRP A 52 -4.97 11.62 -1.30
N CYS A 53 -3.88 11.73 -0.54
CA CYS A 53 -2.83 10.73 -0.50
C CYS A 53 -3.38 9.35 -0.17
N PHE A 54 -4.23 9.24 0.85
CA PHE A 54 -4.85 7.97 1.22
C PHE A 54 -5.65 7.33 0.07
N TYR A 55 -6.49 8.09 -0.62
CA TYR A 55 -7.27 7.56 -1.74
C TYR A 55 -6.39 7.16 -2.93
N LEU A 56 -5.47 8.01 -3.32
CA LEU A 56 -4.58 7.76 -4.44
C LEU A 56 -3.67 6.56 -4.18
N TYR A 57 -3.12 6.44 -2.98
CA TYR A 57 -2.30 5.28 -2.62
C TYR A 57 -3.12 4.00 -2.49
N SER A 58 -4.39 4.09 -2.10
CA SER A 58 -5.28 2.93 -2.12
C SER A 58 -5.54 2.41 -3.54
N VAL A 59 -5.66 3.31 -4.53
CA VAL A 59 -5.77 2.95 -5.95
C VAL A 59 -4.45 2.38 -6.48
N LEU A 60 -3.32 3.06 -6.20
CA LEU A 60 -2.01 2.57 -6.63
C LEU A 60 -1.67 1.22 -6.02
N GLY A 61 -2.03 0.99 -4.75
CA GLY A 61 -1.86 -0.30 -4.09
C GLY A 61 -2.67 -1.40 -4.76
N PHE A 62 -3.91 -1.13 -5.18
CA PHE A 62 -4.69 -2.08 -5.96
C PHE A 62 -4.04 -2.39 -7.32
N LEU A 63 -3.50 -1.39 -8.02
CA LEU A 63 -2.79 -1.60 -9.28
C LEU A 63 -1.51 -2.42 -9.05
N LEU A 64 -0.77 -2.16 -7.99
CA LEU A 64 0.41 -2.93 -7.60
C LEU A 64 0.05 -4.40 -7.36
N GLU A 65 -1.04 -4.67 -6.63
CA GLU A 65 -1.55 -6.03 -6.41
C GLU A 65 -1.90 -6.75 -7.72
N LEU A 66 -2.51 -6.03 -8.67
CA LEU A 66 -2.83 -6.60 -9.98
C LEU A 66 -1.58 -6.96 -10.78
N VAL A 67 -0.59 -6.06 -10.82
CA VAL A 67 0.70 -6.30 -11.50
C VAL A 67 1.40 -7.49 -10.85
N TYR A 68 1.49 -7.48 -9.54
CA TYR A 68 2.11 -8.53 -8.77
C TYR A 68 1.43 -9.91 -9.00
N ALA A 69 0.10 -9.97 -8.93
CA ALA A 69 -0.64 -11.20 -9.17
C ALA A 69 -0.48 -11.75 -10.60
N ARG A 70 -0.27 -10.86 -11.59
CA ARG A 70 0.04 -11.28 -12.97
C ARG A 70 1.48 -11.77 -13.11
N ALA A 71 2.43 -11.07 -12.52
CA ALA A 71 3.85 -11.40 -12.58
C ALA A 71 4.16 -12.76 -11.92
N THR A 72 3.49 -13.05 -10.80
CA THR A 72 3.68 -14.30 -10.04
C THR A 72 2.79 -15.47 -10.48
N GLY A 73 1.98 -15.29 -11.52
CA GLY A 73 1.06 -16.33 -11.96
C GLY A 73 0.03 -16.75 -10.89
N ALA A 74 -0.24 -15.90 -9.92
CA ALA A 74 -1.11 -16.22 -8.79
C ALA A 74 -2.49 -16.73 -9.26
N ARG A 75 -3.00 -17.81 -8.63
CA ARG A 75 -4.34 -18.37 -8.90
C ARG A 75 -5.44 -17.30 -8.78
N LYS A 76 -5.31 -16.41 -7.81
CA LYS A 76 -6.21 -15.26 -7.60
C LYS A 76 -5.63 -14.05 -8.32
N ARG A 77 -5.96 -13.85 -9.58
CA ARG A 77 -5.49 -12.70 -10.39
C ARG A 77 -6.17 -11.38 -10.02
N ASP A 78 -7.36 -11.44 -9.43
CA ASP A 78 -8.13 -10.31 -8.96
C ASP A 78 -7.99 -10.18 -7.44
N ARG A 79 -7.30 -9.14 -7.02
CA ARG A 79 -6.99 -8.82 -5.64
C ARG A 79 -7.95 -7.77 -5.08
N LYS A 80 -9.26 -7.92 -5.33
CA LYS A 80 -10.25 -6.99 -4.84
C LYS A 80 -10.36 -7.01 -3.30
N CYS A 81 -10.21 -5.83 -2.71
CA CYS A 81 -10.45 -5.59 -1.29
C CYS A 81 -11.81 -4.93 -1.04
N HIS A 82 -12.42 -4.34 -2.08
CA HIS A 82 -13.70 -3.65 -2.06
C HIS A 82 -14.67 -4.22 -3.10
N PHE A 83 -15.98 -3.99 -2.89
CA PHE A 83 -17.01 -4.56 -3.76
C PHE A 83 -17.05 -3.88 -5.13
N PHE A 84 -17.12 -2.55 -5.16
CA PHE A 84 -17.17 -1.75 -6.39
C PHE A 84 -15.83 -1.12 -6.75
N LEU A 85 -15.21 -0.41 -5.81
CA LEU A 85 -14.02 0.38 -6.08
C LEU A 85 -12.75 -0.48 -6.23
N PRO A 86 -11.87 -0.13 -7.19
CA PRO A 86 -10.57 -0.74 -7.37
C PRO A 86 -9.55 -0.14 -6.39
N VAL A 87 -9.75 -0.34 -5.10
CA VAL A 87 -8.93 0.23 -4.03
C VAL A 87 -8.48 -0.83 -3.04
N CYS A 88 -7.33 -0.61 -2.42
CA CYS A 88 -6.79 -1.44 -1.36
C CYS A 88 -6.37 -0.52 -0.19
N PRO A 89 -7.24 -0.31 0.82
CA PRO A 89 -7.02 0.69 1.88
C PRO A 89 -5.77 0.49 2.72
N VAL A 90 -5.31 -0.76 2.87
CA VAL A 90 -4.08 -1.05 3.63
C VAL A 90 -2.87 -0.32 3.05
N TYR A 91 -2.79 -0.24 1.70
CA TYR A 91 -1.74 0.54 1.02
C TYR A 91 -1.91 2.04 1.25
N GLY A 92 -3.14 2.53 1.21
CA GLY A 92 -3.45 3.92 1.55
C GLY A 92 -2.99 4.30 2.95
N LEU A 93 -3.30 3.46 3.94
CA LEU A 93 -2.88 3.68 5.34
C LEU A 93 -1.36 3.66 5.49
N GLY A 94 -0.70 2.59 5.01
CA GLY A 94 0.74 2.44 5.14
C GLY A 94 1.52 3.54 4.41
N ALA A 95 1.15 3.84 3.15
CA ALA A 95 1.82 4.85 2.35
C ALA A 95 1.61 6.27 2.91
N THR A 96 0.41 6.61 3.38
CA THR A 96 0.16 7.92 4.01
C THR A 96 0.93 8.06 5.32
N ALA A 97 1.00 7.01 6.15
CA ALA A 97 1.80 7.01 7.36
C ALA A 97 3.31 7.24 7.07
N ILE A 98 3.85 6.60 6.02
CA ILE A 98 5.23 6.83 5.57
C ILE A 98 5.42 8.25 5.04
N ALA A 99 4.46 8.76 4.28
CA ALA A 99 4.52 10.12 3.74
C ALA A 99 4.50 11.21 4.83
N LEU A 100 3.85 10.93 5.96
CA LEU A 100 3.79 11.79 7.14
C LEU A 100 5.07 11.78 7.99
N LEU A 101 6.04 10.93 7.69
CA LEU A 101 7.29 10.89 8.45
C LEU A 101 8.02 12.23 8.42
N PRO A 102 8.58 12.67 9.57
CA PRO A 102 9.36 13.90 9.67
C PRO A 102 10.54 13.93 8.69
N ALA A 103 10.87 15.09 8.19
CA ALA A 103 11.98 15.31 7.26
C ALA A 103 13.31 14.73 7.77
N ALA A 104 13.55 14.77 9.08
CA ALA A 104 14.74 14.20 9.72
C ALA A 104 14.92 12.69 9.45
N ILE A 105 13.83 11.94 9.31
CA ILE A 105 13.82 10.51 8.96
C ILE A 105 13.71 10.35 7.44
N ALA A 106 12.78 11.07 6.84
CA ALA A 106 12.43 10.94 5.43
C ALA A 106 13.58 11.22 4.45
N HIS A 107 14.56 12.07 4.85
CA HIS A 107 15.72 12.40 4.03
C HIS A 107 16.92 11.48 4.26
N ARG A 108 16.83 10.52 5.18
CA ARG A 108 17.90 9.60 5.50
C ARG A 108 17.47 8.16 5.14
N PRO A 109 17.94 7.59 4.00
CA PRO A 109 17.49 6.26 3.55
C PRO A 109 17.65 5.17 4.60
N LEU A 110 18.75 5.21 5.38
CA LEU A 110 19.04 4.26 6.44
C LEU A 110 18.06 4.31 7.62
N LEU A 111 17.42 5.48 7.87
CA LEU A 111 16.37 5.63 8.87
C LEU A 111 14.99 5.41 8.27
N LEU A 112 14.80 5.86 7.02
CA LEU A 112 13.53 5.73 6.33
C LEU A 112 13.15 4.26 6.08
N PHE A 113 14.11 3.43 5.68
CA PHE A 113 13.86 2.00 5.42
C PHE A 113 13.22 1.28 6.63
N PRO A 114 13.84 1.25 7.82
CA PRO A 114 13.23 0.57 8.96
C PRO A 114 11.94 1.26 9.43
N ALA A 115 11.87 2.59 9.39
CA ALA A 115 10.66 3.31 9.76
C ALA A 115 9.48 2.97 8.82
N ALA A 116 9.71 2.91 7.52
CA ALA A 116 8.71 2.52 6.53
C ALA A 116 8.30 1.06 6.71
N ALA A 117 9.25 0.15 6.94
CA ALA A 117 8.97 -1.25 7.23
C ALA A 117 8.05 -1.39 8.44
N VAL A 118 8.36 -0.72 9.54
CA VAL A 118 7.55 -0.77 10.78
C VAL A 118 6.16 -0.18 10.57
N LEU A 119 6.06 0.99 9.94
CA LEU A 119 4.76 1.66 9.74
C LEU A 119 3.84 0.87 8.81
N ALA A 120 4.35 0.40 7.67
CA ALA A 120 3.54 -0.36 6.73
C ALA A 120 3.16 -1.73 7.29
N THR A 121 4.08 -2.42 7.97
CA THR A 121 3.79 -3.69 8.66
C THR A 121 2.76 -3.48 9.78
N GLY A 122 2.84 -2.37 10.51
CA GLY A 122 1.83 -2.01 11.51
C GLY A 122 0.46 -1.75 10.90
N ALA A 123 0.39 -1.05 9.77
CA ALA A 123 -0.85 -0.83 9.03
C ALA A 123 -1.42 -2.15 8.50
N GLU A 124 -0.58 -3.05 7.98
CA GLU A 124 -0.96 -4.38 7.51
C GLU A 124 -1.52 -5.25 8.65
N TYR A 125 -0.86 -5.26 9.80
CA TYR A 125 -1.34 -5.98 10.98
C TYR A 125 -2.68 -5.44 11.48
N ALA A 126 -2.82 -4.12 11.59
CA ALA A 126 -4.06 -3.48 12.02
C ALA A 126 -5.21 -3.76 11.04
N ALA A 127 -4.95 -3.71 9.73
CA ALA A 127 -5.94 -4.04 8.70
C ALA A 127 -6.36 -5.51 8.78
N ALA A 128 -5.40 -6.44 8.93
CA ALA A 128 -5.72 -7.87 9.09
C ALA A 128 -6.60 -8.11 10.32
N LEU A 129 -6.21 -7.51 11.45
CA LEU A 129 -6.98 -7.61 12.69
C LEU A 129 -8.40 -7.04 12.55
N PHE A 130 -8.54 -5.89 11.87
CA PHE A 130 -9.84 -5.30 11.56
C PHE A 130 -10.71 -6.25 10.70
N TYR A 131 -10.16 -6.78 9.61
CA TYR A 131 -10.90 -7.68 8.72
C TYR A 131 -11.36 -8.95 9.42
N GLU A 132 -10.50 -9.54 10.27
CA GLU A 132 -10.83 -10.73 11.03
C GLU A 132 -11.89 -10.44 12.13
N LYS A 133 -11.74 -9.36 12.89
CA LYS A 133 -12.60 -9.07 14.03
C LYS A 133 -13.93 -8.41 13.63
N VAL A 134 -13.92 -7.55 12.61
CA VAL A 134 -15.09 -6.77 12.21
C VAL A 134 -15.81 -7.41 11.03
N TRP A 135 -15.09 -7.85 10.00
CA TRP A 135 -15.70 -8.43 8.79
C TRP A 135 -15.73 -9.95 8.79
N HIS A 136 -15.05 -10.62 9.75
CA HIS A 136 -14.96 -12.07 9.92
C HIS A 136 -14.38 -12.79 8.69
N VAL A 137 -13.43 -12.16 8.01
CA VAL A 137 -12.73 -12.71 6.85
C VAL A 137 -11.23 -12.43 6.94
N SER A 138 -10.42 -13.27 6.29
CA SER A 138 -9.00 -13.01 6.07
C SER A 138 -8.72 -12.85 4.57
N PHE A 139 -7.98 -11.81 4.19
CA PHE A 139 -7.56 -11.56 2.81
C PHE A 139 -6.24 -12.25 2.47
N TRP A 140 -5.39 -12.49 3.47
CA TRP A 140 -4.08 -13.17 3.33
C TRP A 140 -3.78 -14.00 4.57
N ASP A 141 -2.84 -14.92 4.43
CA ASP A 141 -2.33 -15.74 5.53
C ASP A 141 -0.85 -16.04 5.28
N TYR A 142 -0.02 -15.64 6.24
CA TYR A 142 1.44 -15.81 6.20
C TYR A 142 1.94 -16.88 7.18
N GLN A 143 1.10 -17.79 7.67
CA GLN A 143 1.48 -18.77 8.68
C GLN A 143 2.71 -19.60 8.30
N THR A 144 2.89 -19.86 7.00
CA THR A 144 4.00 -20.66 6.47
C THR A 144 5.29 -19.87 6.24
N LEU A 145 5.26 -18.54 6.39
CA LEU A 145 6.42 -17.69 6.10
C LEU A 145 7.26 -17.40 7.37
N PRO A 146 8.59 -17.23 7.21
CA PRO A 146 9.48 -16.98 8.33
C PRO A 146 9.17 -15.64 9.00
N GLY A 147 9.30 -15.62 10.34
CA GLY A 147 9.06 -14.42 11.14
C GLY A 147 7.61 -13.93 11.08
N ASN A 148 6.64 -14.83 10.82
CA ASN A 148 5.24 -14.46 10.87
C ASN A 148 4.76 -14.22 12.31
N VAL A 149 3.84 -13.28 12.45
CA VAL A 149 3.13 -13.02 13.70
C VAL A 149 1.65 -13.30 13.45
N GLN A 150 1.20 -14.42 14.00
CA GLN A 150 -0.20 -14.87 13.92
C GLN A 150 -0.74 -14.99 12.47
N GLY A 151 0.13 -15.22 11.48
CA GLY A 151 -0.22 -15.29 10.06
C GLY A 151 -0.58 -13.95 9.41
N ARG A 152 -0.58 -12.84 10.16
CA ARG A 152 -1.04 -11.52 9.68
C ARG A 152 0.06 -10.71 9.01
N ILE A 153 1.28 -10.82 9.50
CA ILE A 153 2.50 -10.17 8.99
C ILE A 153 3.65 -11.16 8.97
N CYS A 154 4.67 -10.90 8.18
CA CYS A 154 5.88 -11.72 8.17
C CYS A 154 7.11 -10.91 7.77
N LEU A 155 8.29 -11.40 8.15
CA LEU A 155 9.57 -10.71 7.92
C LEU A 155 9.85 -10.39 6.45
N PRO A 156 9.66 -11.30 5.47
CA PRO A 156 9.91 -10.99 4.06
C PRO A 156 9.09 -9.80 3.56
N PHE A 157 7.77 -9.76 3.86
CA PHE A 157 6.92 -8.64 3.44
C PHE A 157 7.25 -7.35 4.19
N SER A 158 7.64 -7.42 5.47
CA SER A 158 8.11 -6.25 6.21
C SER A 158 9.35 -5.61 5.55
N LEU A 159 10.29 -6.41 5.06
CA LEU A 159 11.45 -5.90 4.32
C LEU A 159 11.04 -5.29 2.97
N ILE A 160 10.12 -5.93 2.25
CA ILE A 160 9.56 -5.40 0.99
C ILE A 160 8.88 -4.04 1.25
N TRP A 161 8.12 -3.91 2.33
CA TRP A 161 7.52 -2.63 2.73
C TRP A 161 8.56 -1.54 2.97
N GLY A 162 9.71 -1.87 3.56
CA GLY A 162 10.83 -0.94 3.71
C GLY A 162 11.34 -0.42 2.36
N VAL A 163 11.54 -1.32 1.39
CA VAL A 163 11.97 -0.96 0.03
C VAL A 163 10.92 -0.13 -0.70
N LEU A 164 9.66 -0.56 -0.64
CA LEU A 164 8.54 0.18 -1.24
C LEU A 164 8.40 1.58 -0.62
N GLY A 165 8.67 1.71 0.68
CA GLY A 165 8.68 2.99 1.38
C GLY A 165 9.76 3.96 0.88
N LEU A 166 10.96 3.44 0.54
CA LEU A 166 11.98 4.24 -0.13
C LEU A 166 11.48 4.71 -1.50
N GLY A 167 10.96 3.79 -2.32
CA GLY A 167 10.37 4.12 -3.62
C GLY A 167 9.24 5.12 -3.53
N LEU A 168 8.34 4.93 -2.57
CA LEU A 168 7.26 5.87 -2.28
C LEU A 168 7.82 7.26 -2.02
N ARG A 169 8.74 7.40 -1.08
CA ARG A 169 9.20 8.71 -0.61
C ARG A 169 9.99 9.47 -1.67
N TYR A 170 10.85 8.78 -2.42
CA TYR A 170 11.76 9.46 -3.34
C TYR A 170 11.19 9.61 -4.76
N PHE A 171 10.29 8.74 -5.19
CA PHE A 171 9.77 8.75 -6.57
C PHE A 171 8.28 9.04 -6.64
N VAL A 172 7.46 8.35 -5.83
CA VAL A 172 6.00 8.44 -5.96
C VAL A 172 5.45 9.69 -5.29
N GLN A 173 5.91 10.02 -4.08
CA GLN A 173 5.39 11.17 -3.33
C GLN A 173 5.55 12.51 -4.07
N PRO A 174 6.71 12.83 -4.71
CA PRO A 174 6.84 14.07 -5.45
C PRO A 174 5.88 14.18 -6.64
N LEU A 175 5.54 13.05 -7.27
CA LEU A 175 4.56 13.01 -8.35
C LEU A 175 3.15 13.20 -7.79
N MET A 176 2.84 12.56 -6.66
CA MET A 176 1.55 12.71 -5.99
C MET A 176 1.33 14.13 -5.49
N ASP A 177 2.35 14.76 -4.94
CA ASP A 177 2.29 16.16 -4.48
C ASP A 177 1.90 17.10 -5.63
N ARG A 178 2.50 16.91 -6.80
CA ARG A 178 2.13 17.68 -8.01
C ARG A 178 0.73 17.33 -8.51
N PHE A 179 0.37 16.06 -8.54
CA PHE A 179 -0.94 15.63 -9.01
C PHE A 179 -2.07 16.17 -8.14
N ILE A 180 -1.89 16.13 -6.82
CA ILE A 180 -2.89 16.61 -5.84
C ILE A 180 -3.19 18.09 -6.03
N THR A 181 -2.22 18.92 -6.44
CA THR A 181 -2.47 20.36 -6.68
C THR A 181 -3.45 20.63 -7.82
N TRP A 182 -3.68 19.66 -8.71
CA TRP A 182 -4.64 19.77 -9.81
C TRP A 182 -6.03 19.26 -9.44
N LEU A 183 -6.18 18.59 -8.28
CA LEU A 183 -7.46 18.03 -7.86
C LEU A 183 -8.33 19.11 -7.22
N PRO A 184 -9.56 19.35 -7.74
CA PRO A 184 -10.48 20.28 -7.11
C PRO A 184 -10.92 19.76 -5.73
N GLU A 185 -10.88 20.63 -4.73
CA GLU A 185 -11.31 20.28 -3.36
C GLU A 185 -12.77 19.82 -3.29
N VAL A 186 -13.62 20.34 -4.16
CA VAL A 186 -15.05 19.98 -4.24
C VAL A 186 -15.27 18.48 -4.49
N LEU A 187 -14.29 17.79 -5.09
CA LEU A 187 -14.36 16.35 -5.32
C LEU A 187 -14.08 15.50 -4.07
N LEU A 188 -13.50 16.10 -3.04
CA LEU A 188 -13.13 15.35 -1.84
C LEU A 188 -14.36 14.77 -1.12
N LEU A 189 -15.41 15.57 -0.96
CA LEU A 189 -16.65 15.12 -0.32
C LEU A 189 -17.33 13.95 -1.08
N PRO A 190 -17.64 14.07 -2.39
CA PRO A 190 -18.28 12.98 -3.12
C PRO A 190 -17.41 11.71 -3.19
N ILE A 191 -16.08 11.84 -3.30
CA ILE A 191 -15.19 10.68 -3.29
C ILE A 191 -15.16 10.02 -1.92
N THR A 192 -15.15 10.81 -0.84
CA THR A 192 -15.22 10.28 0.53
C THR A 192 -16.55 9.54 0.77
N LEU A 193 -17.66 10.10 0.32
CA LEU A 193 -18.98 9.45 0.43
C LEU A 193 -19.01 8.14 -0.36
N LEU A 194 -18.50 8.15 -1.60
CA LEU A 194 -18.43 6.96 -2.45
C LEU A 194 -17.57 5.86 -1.79
N PHE A 195 -16.37 6.23 -1.32
CA PHE A 195 -15.46 5.30 -0.64
C PHE A 195 -16.10 4.72 0.62
N THR A 196 -16.68 5.57 1.47
CA THR A 196 -17.31 5.15 2.72
C THR A 196 -18.51 4.24 2.47
N THR A 197 -19.34 4.57 1.47
CA THR A 197 -20.50 3.74 1.10
C THR A 197 -20.04 2.37 0.60
N ASP A 198 -19.04 2.30 -0.29
CA ASP A 198 -18.51 1.02 -0.76
C ASP A 198 -17.82 0.23 0.36
N PHE A 199 -17.11 0.91 1.26
CA PHE A 199 -16.49 0.28 2.43
C PHE A 199 -17.54 -0.39 3.36
N LEU A 200 -18.59 0.33 3.68
CA LEU A 200 -19.67 -0.19 4.52
C LEU A 200 -20.41 -1.34 3.80
N PHE A 201 -20.73 -1.17 2.53
CA PHE A 201 -21.37 -2.21 1.72
C PHE A 201 -20.50 -3.46 1.62
N THR A 202 -19.21 -3.30 1.36
CA THR A 202 -18.22 -4.40 1.35
C THR A 202 -18.24 -5.16 2.67
N GLY A 203 -18.19 -4.44 3.79
CA GLY A 203 -18.24 -5.05 5.12
C GLY A 203 -19.52 -5.84 5.37
N LEU A 204 -20.68 -5.32 4.96
CA LEU A 204 -21.96 -6.03 5.06
C LEU A 204 -21.98 -7.32 4.23
N VAL A 205 -21.48 -7.26 2.99
CA VAL A 205 -21.40 -8.44 2.11
C VAL A 205 -20.47 -9.50 2.69
N LEU A 206 -19.27 -9.10 3.12
CA LEU A 206 -18.27 -10.01 3.67
C LEU A 206 -18.75 -10.67 4.97
N ARG A 207 -19.34 -9.90 5.88
CA ARG A 207 -19.93 -10.45 7.12
C ARG A 207 -21.04 -11.46 6.85
N ARG A 208 -21.90 -11.19 5.86
CA ARG A 208 -23.02 -12.10 5.51
C ARG A 208 -22.55 -13.36 4.80
N ARG A 209 -21.52 -13.27 3.96
CA ARG A 209 -21.04 -14.38 3.14
C ARG A 209 -19.90 -15.17 3.78
N GLY A 210 -19.17 -14.60 4.73
CA GLY A 210 -18.02 -15.21 5.40
C GLY A 210 -16.85 -15.54 4.48
N SER A 211 -16.80 -14.95 3.28
CA SER A 211 -15.77 -15.27 2.28
C SER A 211 -15.45 -14.08 1.37
N THR A 212 -14.16 -13.88 1.09
CA THR A 212 -13.66 -12.88 0.14
C THR A 212 -14.05 -13.18 -1.31
N GLU A 213 -14.46 -14.43 -1.63
CA GLU A 213 -14.96 -14.80 -2.95
C GLU A 213 -16.27 -14.03 -3.31
N ALA A 214 -16.99 -13.54 -2.32
CA ALA A 214 -18.18 -12.72 -2.53
C ALA A 214 -17.90 -11.41 -3.28
N LEU A 215 -16.66 -10.93 -3.29
CA LEU A 215 -16.24 -9.73 -4.01
C LEU A 215 -16.08 -9.96 -5.52
N ARG A 216 -16.20 -11.23 -5.99
CA ARG A 216 -16.02 -11.62 -7.40
C ARG A 216 -17.34 -11.76 -8.15
N TRP A 217 -18.31 -10.92 -7.84
CA TRP A 217 -19.63 -10.94 -8.44
C TRP A 217 -19.67 -10.87 -9.98
N TYR A 218 -18.63 -10.32 -10.60
CA TYR A 218 -18.48 -10.18 -12.06
C TYR A 218 -17.93 -11.43 -12.79
N ARG A 219 -17.61 -12.50 -12.05
CA ARG A 219 -17.09 -13.78 -12.59
C ARG A 219 -18.13 -14.92 -12.60
N ARG A 220 -19.39 -14.60 -12.69
CA ARG A 220 -20.43 -15.59 -12.89
C ARG A 220 -20.48 -16.07 -14.33
#